data_2e3ee1957b233084ab02cce6f2ae643b
#
_entry.id   2e3ee1957b233084ab02cce6f2ae643b
#
_cell.length_a   1.000
_cell.length_b   1.000
_cell.length_c   1.000
_cell.angle_alpha   90.00
_cell.angle_beta   90.00
_cell.angle_gamma   90.00
#
_symmetry.space_group_name_H-M   'P 1'
#
loop_
_entity.id
_entity.type
_entity.pdbx_description
1 polymer ?
#
loop_
_entity_poly.entity_id
_entity_poly.type
_entity_poly.pdbx_seq_one_letter_code
_entity_poly.pdbx_strand_id
1 'polypeptide(L)'
;MTIVQSIVEIVLNCRDQAATRTFYEEVFGLEFMGKPMEPGPVFLKVAGQPERVPQMIVLVPLPPGSGEFTSPRSLHHLAFEVTPDTYDQLERDLRERGLEVRGGTHPLVPSRTLYVDDPEGNEVEVICRA
;
A
#
# COMPACT_ATOMS: atom_id res chain seq x y z
N MET A 1 5.88 -4.78 27.30
CA MET A 1 6.71 -4.39 26.16
C MET A 1 6.53 -5.33 24.99
N THR A 2 6.74 -4.85 23.80
CA THR A 2 6.69 -5.69 22.62
C THR A 2 8.05 -6.33 22.36
N ILE A 3 8.05 -7.58 21.88
CA ILE A 3 9.28 -8.26 21.43
C ILE A 3 9.49 -8.10 19.93
N VAL A 4 8.47 -7.66 19.22
CA VAL A 4 8.48 -7.46 17.78
C VAL A 4 8.99 -6.04 17.47
N GLN A 5 9.90 -5.90 16.50
CA GLN A 5 10.48 -4.60 16.15
C GLN A 5 9.67 -3.83 15.11
N SER A 6 9.04 -4.54 14.17
CA SER A 6 8.29 -3.89 13.11
C SER A 6 7.45 -4.92 12.33
N ILE A 7 6.53 -4.41 11.53
CA ILE A 7 5.87 -5.20 10.49
C ILE A 7 6.72 -5.07 9.24
N VAL A 8 7.22 -6.18 8.69
CA VAL A 8 8.14 -6.13 7.54
C VAL A 8 7.49 -6.50 6.22
N GLU A 9 6.39 -7.26 6.24
CA GLU A 9 5.70 -7.61 5.00
C GLU A 9 4.20 -7.58 5.19
N ILE A 10 3.51 -7.02 4.20
CA ILE A 10 2.11 -7.28 3.92
C ILE A 10 2.06 -7.84 2.52
N VAL A 11 1.49 -9.03 2.37
CA VAL A 11 1.48 -9.77 1.11
C VAL A 11 0.06 -9.74 0.55
N LEU A 12 -0.07 -9.24 -0.68
CA LEU A 12 -1.35 -9.08 -1.35
C LEU A 12 -1.44 -10.03 -2.54
N ASN A 13 -2.53 -10.78 -2.60
CA ASN A 13 -2.86 -11.56 -3.78
C ASN A 13 -3.36 -10.63 -4.88
N CYS A 14 -2.86 -10.79 -6.10
CA CYS A 14 -3.18 -9.91 -7.22
C CYS A 14 -3.79 -10.67 -8.39
N ARG A 15 -4.94 -10.18 -8.86
CA ARG A 15 -5.52 -10.64 -10.12
C ARG A 15 -4.80 -9.96 -11.30
N ASP A 16 -4.38 -8.72 -11.11
CA ASP A 16 -3.57 -7.96 -12.07
C ASP A 16 -2.34 -7.39 -11.35
N GLN A 17 -1.31 -8.22 -11.25
CA GLN A 17 -0.08 -7.85 -10.54
C GLN A 17 0.62 -6.64 -11.18
N ALA A 18 0.62 -6.57 -12.51
CA ALA A 18 1.30 -5.49 -13.21
C ALA A 18 0.64 -4.13 -12.92
N ALA A 19 -0.68 -4.05 -12.98
CA ALA A 19 -1.41 -2.83 -12.66
C ALA A 19 -1.23 -2.43 -11.20
N THR A 20 -1.24 -3.41 -10.30
CA THR A 20 -1.08 -3.16 -8.87
C THR A 20 0.33 -2.68 -8.56
N ARG A 21 1.34 -3.28 -9.18
CA ARG A 21 2.73 -2.82 -9.07
C ARG A 21 2.86 -1.37 -9.54
N THR A 22 2.34 -1.05 -10.71
CA THR A 22 2.38 0.30 -11.26
C THR A 22 1.74 1.31 -10.31
N PHE A 23 0.61 0.95 -9.72
CA PHE A 23 -0.08 1.80 -8.76
C PHE A 23 0.83 2.14 -7.56
N TYR A 24 1.40 1.14 -6.90
CA TYR A 24 2.24 1.38 -5.73
C TYR A 24 3.55 2.08 -6.06
N GLU A 25 4.15 1.81 -7.22
CA GLU A 25 5.36 2.49 -7.64
C GLU A 25 5.10 3.95 -8.02
N GLU A 26 4.09 4.22 -8.83
CA GLU A 26 3.85 5.56 -9.35
C GLU A 26 3.10 6.46 -8.38
N VAL A 27 2.13 5.93 -7.65
CA VAL A 27 1.31 6.73 -6.71
C VAL A 27 2.03 6.95 -5.39
N PHE A 28 2.63 5.90 -4.83
CA PHE A 28 3.25 5.95 -3.51
C PHE A 28 4.77 5.93 -3.53
N GLY A 29 5.39 5.80 -4.69
CA GLY A 29 6.83 5.82 -4.82
C GLY A 29 7.53 4.62 -4.20
N LEU A 30 6.85 3.47 -4.08
CA LEU A 30 7.50 2.28 -3.57
C LEU A 30 8.55 1.79 -4.56
N GLU A 31 9.64 1.22 -4.05
CA GLU A 31 10.79 0.82 -4.85
C GLU A 31 10.86 -0.69 -5.04
N PHE A 32 10.95 -1.12 -6.28
CA PHE A 32 11.15 -2.53 -6.60
C PHE A 32 12.50 -3.01 -6.04
N MET A 33 12.47 -4.18 -5.39
CA MET A 33 13.65 -4.81 -4.83
C MET A 33 13.88 -6.19 -5.40
N GLY A 34 15.15 -6.56 -5.50
CA GLY A 34 15.55 -7.88 -5.95
C GLY A 34 15.57 -8.00 -7.47
N LYS A 35 15.40 -9.22 -7.95
CA LYS A 35 15.41 -9.54 -9.36
C LYS A 35 14.00 -9.93 -9.80
N PRO A 36 13.61 -9.62 -11.05
CA PRO A 36 12.31 -10.06 -11.56
C PRO A 36 12.17 -11.59 -11.50
N MET A 37 11.01 -12.04 -11.05
CA MET A 37 10.62 -13.45 -11.05
C MET A 37 9.33 -13.56 -11.85
N GLU A 38 9.36 -14.34 -12.93
CA GLU A 38 8.24 -14.49 -13.86
C GLU A 38 7.88 -15.96 -14.08
N PRO A 39 6.73 -16.46 -13.57
CA PRO A 39 5.84 -15.77 -12.62
C PRO A 39 6.40 -15.83 -11.20
N GLY A 40 6.02 -14.88 -10.38
CA GLY A 40 6.44 -14.88 -8.99
C GLY A 40 6.12 -13.59 -8.25
N PRO A 41 6.52 -13.51 -6.98
CA PRO A 41 6.24 -12.34 -6.17
C PRO A 41 7.04 -11.12 -6.62
N VAL A 42 6.45 -9.94 -6.42
CA VAL A 42 7.09 -8.63 -6.60
C VAL A 42 7.25 -8.01 -5.22
N PHE A 43 8.48 -7.64 -4.87
CA PHE A 43 8.80 -7.02 -3.58
C PHE A 43 8.97 -5.53 -3.76
N LEU A 44 8.17 -4.74 -3.04
CA LEU A 44 8.19 -3.29 -3.11
C LEU A 44 8.54 -2.72 -1.74
N LYS A 45 9.64 -1.97 -1.66
CA LYS A 45 10.10 -1.37 -0.41
C LYS A 45 9.24 -0.17 -0.05
N VAL A 46 8.76 -0.14 1.18
CA VAL A 46 8.04 0.99 1.76
C VAL A 46 9.01 1.89 2.53
N ALA A 47 9.74 1.30 3.46
CA ALA A 47 10.67 2.00 4.34
C ALA A 47 11.71 1.05 4.87
N GLY A 48 12.81 1.57 5.39
CA GLY A 48 13.82 0.73 6.01
C GLY A 48 15.07 1.48 6.39
N GLN A 49 15.92 0.77 7.11
CA GLN A 49 17.24 1.23 7.52
C GLN A 49 18.27 0.15 7.15
N PRO A 50 19.54 0.52 6.92
CA PRO A 50 20.53 -0.41 6.32
C PRO A 50 20.70 -1.74 7.05
N GLU A 51 20.56 -1.77 8.37
CA GLU A 51 20.79 -2.98 9.17
C GLU A 51 19.51 -3.69 9.59
N ARG A 52 18.38 -3.22 9.10
CA ARG A 52 17.07 -3.77 9.44
C ARG A 52 16.44 -4.45 8.22
N VAL A 53 15.56 -5.40 8.49
CA VAL A 53 14.70 -5.93 7.42
C VAL A 53 13.81 -4.79 6.93
N PRO A 54 13.79 -4.48 5.63
CA PRO A 54 12.94 -3.40 5.14
C PRO A 54 11.46 -3.75 5.27
N GLN A 55 10.65 -2.72 5.43
CA GLN A 55 9.20 -2.88 5.33
C GLN A 55 8.79 -2.96 3.87
N MET A 56 7.93 -3.92 3.54
CA MET A 56 7.60 -4.23 2.15
C MET A 56 6.12 -4.46 1.96
N ILE A 57 5.63 -4.08 0.79
CA ILE A 57 4.41 -4.63 0.21
C ILE A 57 4.86 -5.67 -0.81
N VAL A 58 4.34 -6.89 -0.70
CA VAL A 58 4.67 -7.98 -1.62
C VAL A 58 3.44 -8.34 -2.42
N LEU A 59 3.59 -8.40 -3.73
CA LEU A 59 2.49 -8.70 -4.65
C LEU A 59 2.68 -10.11 -5.20
N VAL A 60 1.69 -10.98 -4.96
CA VAL A 60 1.72 -12.37 -5.41
C VAL A 60 0.66 -12.57 -6.48
N PRO A 61 1.03 -13.07 -7.67
CA PRO A 61 0.03 -13.28 -8.71
C PRO A 61 -0.86 -14.47 -8.36
N LEU A 62 -2.17 -14.28 -8.51
CA LEU A 62 -3.11 -15.38 -8.39
C LEU A 62 -3.00 -16.30 -9.61
N PRO A 63 -3.29 -17.60 -9.45
CA PRO A 63 -3.35 -18.50 -10.60
C PRO A 63 -4.37 -18.02 -11.63
N PRO A 64 -4.11 -18.25 -12.95
CA PRO A 64 -5.08 -17.93 -13.98
C PRO A 64 -6.44 -18.57 -13.68
N GLY A 65 -7.53 -17.82 -13.94
CA GLY A 65 -8.89 -18.31 -13.70
C GLY A 65 -9.36 -18.19 -12.26
N SER A 66 -8.58 -17.57 -11.37
CA SER A 66 -9.02 -17.24 -10.02
C SER A 66 -10.22 -16.29 -10.08
N GLY A 67 -11.21 -16.55 -9.24
CA GLY A 67 -12.41 -15.70 -9.16
C GLY A 67 -12.12 -14.35 -8.52
N GLU A 68 -13.17 -13.53 -8.42
CA GLU A 68 -13.08 -12.25 -7.74
C GLU A 68 -12.96 -12.45 -6.24
N PHE A 69 -12.37 -11.45 -5.57
CA PHE A 69 -12.34 -11.44 -4.12
C PHE A 69 -13.73 -11.23 -3.55
N THR A 70 -14.07 -11.94 -2.48
CA THR A 70 -15.36 -11.78 -1.81
C THR A 70 -15.26 -10.73 -0.70
N SER A 71 -16.34 -9.97 -0.52
CA SER A 71 -16.45 -9.01 0.57
C SER A 71 -17.28 -9.59 1.73
N PRO A 72 -16.99 -9.22 3.00
CA PRO A 72 -15.84 -8.41 3.39
C PRO A 72 -14.55 -9.23 3.33
N ARG A 73 -13.44 -8.55 3.02
CA ARG A 73 -12.12 -9.18 2.99
C ARG A 73 -11.55 -9.25 4.40
N SER A 74 -10.61 -10.18 4.63
CA SER A 74 -9.87 -10.25 5.88
C SER A 74 -9.03 -8.98 6.09
N LEU A 75 -8.36 -8.49 5.03
CA LEU A 75 -7.68 -7.21 5.09
C LEU A 75 -8.71 -6.09 4.95
N HIS A 76 -8.95 -5.35 6.02
CA HIS A 76 -9.87 -4.21 5.99
C HIS A 76 -9.23 -3.05 5.22
N HIS A 77 -8.03 -2.66 5.59
CA HIS A 77 -7.21 -1.67 4.87
C HIS A 77 -5.77 -1.73 5.38
N LEU A 78 -4.89 -1.05 4.68
CA LEU A 78 -3.53 -0.79 5.13
C LEU A 78 -3.29 0.72 5.14
N ALA A 79 -2.33 1.19 5.92
CA ALA A 79 -2.07 2.61 6.05
C ALA A 79 -0.59 2.93 5.89
N PHE A 80 -0.31 4.02 5.16
CA PHE A 80 1.02 4.59 5.04
C PHE A 80 1.08 5.93 5.76
N GLU A 81 2.13 6.14 6.53
CA GLU A 81 2.41 7.46 7.09
C GLU A 81 3.23 8.29 6.10
N VAL A 82 2.86 9.55 5.96
CA VAL A 82 3.61 10.54 5.19
C VAL A 82 3.78 11.80 6.04
N THR A 83 4.69 12.69 5.61
CA THR A 83 4.82 14.02 6.25
C THR A 83 3.63 14.90 5.87
N PRO A 84 3.30 15.94 6.67
CA PRO A 84 2.23 16.87 6.30
C PRO A 84 2.41 17.50 4.92
N ASP A 85 3.62 17.88 4.55
CA ASP A 85 3.89 18.45 3.22
C ASP A 85 3.61 17.46 2.11
N THR A 86 4.07 16.22 2.29
CA THR A 86 3.80 15.14 1.34
C THR A 86 2.32 14.84 1.26
N TYR A 87 1.59 14.90 2.37
CA TYR A 87 0.16 14.63 2.40
C TYR A 87 -0.61 15.56 1.44
N ASP A 88 -0.35 16.85 1.51
CA ASP A 88 -1.04 17.83 0.65
C ASP A 88 -0.73 17.59 -0.84
N GLN A 89 0.53 17.34 -1.16
CA GLN A 89 0.95 17.06 -2.52
C GLN A 89 0.33 15.76 -3.04
N LEU A 90 0.34 14.73 -2.21
CA LEU A 90 -0.21 13.43 -2.57
C LEU A 90 -1.72 13.50 -2.79
N GLU A 91 -2.45 14.22 -1.94
CA GLU A 91 -3.89 14.39 -2.13
C GLU A 91 -4.22 15.03 -3.48
N ARG A 92 -3.49 16.07 -3.86
CA ARG A 92 -3.66 16.70 -5.19
C ARG A 92 -3.36 15.71 -6.32
N ASP A 93 -2.26 14.99 -6.20
CA ASP A 93 -1.84 14.02 -7.22
C ASP A 93 -2.85 12.89 -7.39
N LEU A 94 -3.38 12.37 -6.31
CA LEU A 94 -4.41 11.32 -6.34
C LEU A 94 -5.66 11.79 -7.09
N ARG A 95 -6.11 13.02 -6.80
CA ARG A 95 -7.28 13.59 -7.46
C ARG A 95 -7.01 13.86 -8.94
N GLU A 96 -5.84 14.35 -9.29
CA GLU A 96 -5.44 14.58 -10.67
C GLU A 96 -5.38 13.29 -11.48
N ARG A 97 -5.03 12.18 -10.83
CA ARG A 97 -5.05 10.85 -11.45
C ARG A 97 -6.46 10.30 -11.63
N GLY A 98 -7.48 10.99 -11.16
CA GLY A 98 -8.87 10.55 -11.26
C GLY A 98 -9.27 9.50 -10.23
N LEU A 99 -8.48 9.32 -9.19
CA LEU A 99 -8.82 8.39 -8.12
C LEU A 99 -9.88 9.00 -7.20
N GLU A 100 -10.77 8.15 -6.70
CA GLU A 100 -11.75 8.56 -5.71
C GLU A 100 -11.08 8.66 -4.34
N VAL A 101 -10.90 9.90 -3.86
CA VAL A 101 -10.29 10.17 -2.56
C VAL A 101 -11.40 10.35 -1.52
N ARG A 102 -11.36 9.54 -0.48
CA ARG A 102 -12.32 9.61 0.63
C ARG A 102 -11.60 10.15 1.87
N GLY A 103 -12.27 11.01 2.63
CA GLY A 103 -11.73 11.52 3.89
C GLY A 103 -12.08 10.61 5.06
N GLY A 104 -11.37 10.80 6.16
CA GLY A 104 -11.63 10.05 7.37
C GLY A 104 -11.04 10.72 8.60
N THR A 105 -11.31 10.12 9.76
CA THR A 105 -10.78 10.54 11.05
C THR A 105 -10.25 9.33 11.78
N HIS A 106 -9.00 9.40 12.22
CA HIS A 106 -8.42 8.30 12.97
C HIS A 106 -8.89 8.38 14.43
N PRO A 107 -9.46 7.28 14.98
CA PRO A 107 -10.05 7.33 16.31
C PRO A 107 -9.03 7.47 17.44
N LEU A 108 -7.76 7.16 17.19
CA LEU A 108 -6.73 7.15 18.22
C LEU A 108 -5.69 8.25 18.05
N VAL A 109 -5.25 8.50 16.83
CA VAL A 109 -4.12 9.41 16.55
C VAL A 109 -4.66 10.74 16.02
N PRO A 110 -4.33 11.89 16.67
CA PRO A 110 -4.61 13.20 16.09
C PRO A 110 -3.89 13.34 14.75
N SER A 111 -4.64 13.40 13.66
CA SER A 111 -4.08 13.22 12.32
C SER A 111 -5.02 13.72 11.25
N ARG A 112 -4.47 13.77 10.02
CA ARG A 112 -5.25 13.92 8.79
C ARG A 112 -5.17 12.59 8.06
N THR A 113 -6.30 12.09 7.58
CA THR A 113 -6.36 10.82 6.86
C THR A 113 -7.16 10.94 5.57
N LEU A 114 -6.75 10.16 4.58
CA LEU A 114 -7.53 9.94 3.37
C LEU A 114 -7.40 8.48 2.95
N TYR A 115 -8.31 8.06 2.09
CA TYR A 115 -8.40 6.67 1.61
C TYR A 115 -8.55 6.64 0.10
N VAL A 116 -7.85 5.71 -0.54
CA VAL A 116 -8.02 5.38 -1.96
C VAL A 116 -7.98 3.87 -2.11
N ASP A 117 -8.52 3.36 -3.22
CA ASP A 117 -8.43 1.94 -3.52
C ASP A 117 -7.29 1.66 -4.49
N ASP A 118 -6.57 0.56 -4.27
CA ASP A 118 -5.62 0.06 -5.25
C ASP A 118 -6.36 -0.69 -6.39
N PRO A 119 -5.67 -1.12 -7.47
CA PRO A 119 -6.35 -1.81 -8.57
C PRO A 119 -7.00 -3.14 -8.22
N GLU A 120 -6.60 -3.76 -7.10
CA GLU A 120 -7.23 -5.00 -6.60
C GLU A 120 -8.42 -4.73 -5.69
N GLY A 121 -8.74 -3.44 -5.44
CA GLY A 121 -9.82 -3.05 -4.54
C GLY A 121 -9.42 -3.04 -3.07
N ASN A 122 -8.14 -3.12 -2.74
CA ASN A 122 -7.69 -2.93 -1.36
C ASN A 122 -7.76 -1.46 -1.00
N GLU A 123 -8.32 -1.16 0.17
CA GLU A 123 -8.36 0.20 0.68
C GLU A 123 -6.99 0.58 1.25
N VAL A 124 -6.47 1.73 0.82
CA VAL A 124 -5.19 2.26 1.28
C VAL A 124 -5.43 3.59 1.97
N GLU A 125 -5.04 3.66 3.22
CA GLU A 125 -5.11 4.89 4.01
C GLU A 125 -3.77 5.63 3.93
N VAL A 126 -3.83 6.95 3.80
CA VAL A 126 -2.66 7.82 3.95
C VAL A 126 -2.89 8.67 5.18
N ILE A 127 -1.93 8.68 6.09
CA ILE A 127 -2.06 9.38 7.36
C ILE A 127 -0.81 10.23 7.64
N CYS A 128 -1.04 11.43 8.17
CA CYS A 128 0.03 12.24 8.74
C CYS A 128 -0.43 12.79 10.09
N ARG A 129 0.52 13.08 10.98
CA ARG A 129 0.19 13.70 12.24
C ARG A 129 -0.35 15.12 12.03
N ALA A 130 -1.32 15.46 12.83
CA ALA A 130 -1.86 16.82 12.86
C ALA A 130 -0.84 17.80 13.46
#